data_d3236f7fa796197f17a727b2974e774f
#
_entry.id   d3236f7fa796197f17a727b2974e774f
#
_cell.length_a   1.000
_cell.length_b   1.000
_cell.length_c   1.000
_cell.angle_alpha   90.00
_cell.angle_beta   90.00
_cell.angle_gamma   90.00
#
_symmetry.space_group_name_H-M   'P 1'
#
loop_
_entity.id
_entity.type
_entity.pdbx_description
1 polymer ?
#
loop_
_entity_poly.entity_id
_entity_poly.type
_entity_poly.pdbx_seq_one_letter_code
_entity_poly.pdbx_strand_id
1 'polypeptide(L)'
;MPARSQLLLDVDTGIDDSLALLYACASPEAEIVAVTCCSGNVEARQVATNTLAVLELAGRADIEVALGREVPLVRPLETTPETHGPRGIGHAVLPAPSRALSERHGVDVLVEEARRRPGEIDYVTLGPLTNLAVALKREPNLPALIRSWTLMGGSYRAPGNTAPTTEWNMHVDPEAAKVCFSAWETAAADGVARPLAIGLDVTERAKLTPEHMTALARRAGSEALADADEALGSVASNPVVRFVADALRFYMEFHSRYDGFYGAFVHDPFAVAAALDRSLVRTEALTVDIELAGTLTTGETVTDWRRVWDRRPNLDVAVAGDADRFLTEFVERVGGLAASR
;
A
#
# COMPACT_ATOMS: atom_id res chain seq x y z
N MET A 1 0.51 -21.97 17.76
CA MET A 1 0.96 -20.75 17.11
C MET A 1 -0.19 -19.75 17.19
N PRO A 2 0.02 -18.45 17.37
CA PRO A 2 -1.08 -17.49 17.24
C PRO A 2 -1.73 -17.65 15.85
N ALA A 3 -3.03 -17.34 15.74
CA ALA A 3 -3.73 -17.37 14.48
C ALA A 3 -3.08 -16.34 13.53
N ARG A 4 -2.89 -16.69 12.25
CA ARG A 4 -2.38 -15.78 11.24
C ARG A 4 -3.40 -14.69 10.93
N SER A 5 -2.91 -13.49 10.64
CA SER A 5 -3.72 -12.41 10.10
C SER A 5 -4.20 -12.76 8.69
N GLN A 6 -5.52 -12.75 8.48
CA GLN A 6 -6.15 -13.02 7.19
C GLN A 6 -6.17 -11.73 6.37
N LEU A 7 -5.11 -11.48 5.60
CA LEU A 7 -4.98 -10.25 4.83
C LEU A 7 -5.75 -10.30 3.52
N LEU A 8 -6.58 -9.29 3.26
CA LEU A 8 -7.06 -8.95 1.93
C LEU A 8 -6.43 -7.60 1.57
N LEU A 9 -5.59 -7.61 0.54
CA LEU A 9 -4.85 -6.42 0.09
C LEU A 9 -5.57 -5.78 -1.09
N ASP A 10 -5.69 -4.46 -1.10
CA ASP A 10 -6.18 -3.68 -2.23
C ASP A 10 -5.07 -2.75 -2.71
N VAL A 11 -4.63 -2.93 -3.95
CA VAL A 11 -3.38 -2.39 -4.46
C VAL A 11 -3.57 -1.67 -5.79
N ASP A 12 -2.71 -0.70 -6.07
CA ASP A 12 -2.52 -0.11 -7.41
C ASP A 12 -1.10 -0.35 -7.95
N THR A 13 -0.61 -1.55 -7.80
CA THR A 13 0.75 -2.10 -7.86
C THR A 13 1.72 -1.27 -8.69
N GLY A 14 2.31 -0.33 -7.97
CA GLY A 14 3.49 0.41 -8.29
C GLY A 14 4.75 -0.26 -7.75
N ILE A 15 5.80 0.53 -7.55
CA ILE A 15 7.08 0.05 -6.99
C ILE A 15 6.90 -0.39 -5.55
N ASP A 16 6.35 0.47 -4.70
CA ASP A 16 6.22 0.21 -3.26
C ASP A 16 5.11 -0.80 -2.94
N ASP A 17 3.98 -0.84 -3.67
CA ASP A 17 3.03 -1.97 -3.58
C ASP A 17 3.71 -3.32 -3.86
N SER A 18 4.60 -3.36 -4.89
CA SER A 18 5.35 -4.58 -5.20
C SER A 18 6.21 -5.02 -4.02
N LEU A 19 6.85 -4.07 -3.33
CA LEU A 19 7.62 -4.33 -2.10
C LEU A 19 6.71 -4.76 -0.95
N ALA A 20 5.50 -4.17 -0.84
CA ALA A 20 4.50 -4.53 0.16
C ALA A 20 4.00 -5.97 -0.04
N LEU A 21 3.75 -6.39 -1.29
CA LEU A 21 3.39 -7.76 -1.63
C LEU A 21 4.51 -8.74 -1.26
N LEU A 22 5.77 -8.42 -1.57
CA LEU A 22 6.92 -9.24 -1.18
C LEU A 22 7.05 -9.34 0.34
N TYR A 23 6.89 -8.22 1.06
CA TYR A 23 6.91 -8.17 2.52
C TYR A 23 5.80 -9.02 3.14
N ALA A 24 4.56 -8.88 2.65
CA ALA A 24 3.42 -9.68 3.11
C ALA A 24 3.65 -11.18 2.88
N CYS A 25 4.16 -11.56 1.69
CA CYS A 25 4.51 -12.95 1.37
C CYS A 25 5.64 -13.51 2.25
N ALA A 26 6.55 -12.65 2.71
CA ALA A 26 7.67 -13.01 3.59
C ALA A 26 7.28 -13.04 5.07
N SER A 27 6.10 -12.57 5.45
CA SER A 27 5.65 -12.42 6.84
C SER A 27 4.98 -13.71 7.33
N PRO A 28 5.56 -14.44 8.29
CA PRO A 28 5.03 -15.75 8.73
C PRO A 28 3.69 -15.64 9.46
N GLU A 29 3.39 -14.47 10.03
CA GLU A 29 2.13 -14.14 10.70
C GLU A 29 1.00 -13.74 9.74
N ALA A 30 1.30 -13.56 8.44
CA ALA A 30 0.33 -13.21 7.42
C ALA A 30 -0.18 -14.44 6.65
N GLU A 31 -1.46 -14.42 6.32
CA GLU A 31 -2.08 -15.28 5.32
C GLU A 31 -2.84 -14.39 4.34
N ILE A 32 -2.33 -14.28 3.10
CA ILE A 32 -2.97 -13.45 2.07
C ILE A 32 -4.13 -14.24 1.49
N VAL A 33 -5.34 -13.78 1.75
CA VAL A 33 -6.59 -14.39 1.29
C VAL A 33 -6.84 -14.10 -0.18
N ALA A 34 -6.67 -12.85 -0.58
CA ALA A 34 -6.78 -12.38 -1.95
C ALA A 34 -6.09 -11.00 -2.09
N VAL A 35 -5.82 -10.63 -3.34
CA VAL A 35 -5.40 -9.28 -3.71
C VAL A 35 -6.38 -8.71 -4.73
N THR A 36 -6.91 -7.53 -4.45
CA THR A 36 -7.78 -6.78 -5.36
C THR A 36 -6.99 -5.60 -5.94
N CYS A 37 -7.23 -5.31 -7.22
CA CYS A 37 -6.47 -4.29 -7.95
C CYS A 37 -7.38 -3.13 -8.34
N CYS A 38 -6.90 -1.90 -8.20
CA CYS A 38 -7.54 -0.70 -8.76
C CYS A 38 -6.52 0.10 -9.58
N SER A 39 -6.98 1.10 -10.33
CA SER A 39 -6.08 2.07 -10.96
C SER A 39 -5.63 3.12 -9.95
N GLY A 40 -4.43 3.62 -10.16
CA GLY A 40 -3.80 4.68 -9.38
C GLY A 40 -2.43 4.98 -9.97
N ASN A 41 -1.38 4.30 -9.52
CA ASN A 41 -0.02 4.48 -10.04
C ASN A 41 0.08 4.25 -11.54
N VAL A 42 -0.64 3.21 -12.03
CA VAL A 42 -0.85 2.90 -13.45
C VAL A 42 -2.29 2.44 -13.68
N GLU A 43 -2.66 2.16 -14.93
CA GLU A 43 -3.97 1.61 -15.27
C GLU A 43 -4.21 0.24 -14.59
N ALA A 44 -5.42 -0.03 -14.15
CA ALA A 44 -5.76 -1.21 -13.34
C ALA A 44 -5.38 -2.56 -13.98
N ARG A 45 -5.41 -2.68 -15.31
CA ARG A 45 -4.98 -3.90 -16.01
C ARG A 45 -3.47 -4.11 -15.93
N GLN A 46 -2.69 -3.01 -15.96
CA GLN A 46 -1.25 -3.07 -15.74
C GLN A 46 -0.95 -3.37 -14.27
N VAL A 47 -1.68 -2.76 -13.33
CA VAL A 47 -1.64 -3.09 -11.90
C VAL A 47 -1.84 -4.60 -11.68
N ALA A 48 -2.90 -5.17 -12.24
CA ALA A 48 -3.21 -6.58 -12.08
C ALA A 48 -2.13 -7.50 -12.70
N THR A 49 -1.54 -7.09 -13.83
CA THR A 49 -0.40 -7.78 -14.45
C THR A 49 0.83 -7.75 -13.54
N ASN A 50 1.16 -6.59 -12.99
CA ASN A 50 2.27 -6.42 -12.04
C ASN A 50 2.06 -7.28 -10.79
N THR A 51 0.86 -7.24 -10.21
CA THR A 51 0.48 -8.01 -9.02
C THR A 51 0.69 -9.51 -9.22
N LEU A 52 0.18 -10.06 -10.33
CA LEU A 52 0.37 -11.47 -10.67
C LEU A 52 1.85 -11.83 -10.80
N ALA A 53 2.62 -11.00 -11.54
CA ALA A 53 4.04 -11.25 -11.78
C ALA A 53 4.87 -11.18 -10.48
N VAL A 54 4.57 -10.23 -9.59
CA VAL A 54 5.25 -10.10 -8.28
C VAL A 54 4.91 -11.27 -7.36
N LEU A 55 3.65 -11.72 -7.33
CA LEU A 55 3.26 -12.90 -6.55
C LEU A 55 3.90 -14.18 -7.11
N GLU A 56 4.01 -14.34 -8.41
CA GLU A 56 4.75 -15.45 -9.03
C GLU A 56 6.23 -15.40 -8.67
N LEU A 57 6.85 -14.21 -8.69
CA LEU A 57 8.23 -14.00 -8.24
C LEU A 57 8.41 -14.39 -6.77
N ALA A 58 7.43 -14.07 -5.92
CA ALA A 58 7.40 -14.48 -4.52
C ALA A 58 7.10 -15.99 -4.33
N GLY A 59 6.78 -16.72 -5.42
CA GLY A 59 6.39 -18.14 -5.37
C GLY A 59 5.01 -18.35 -4.76
N ARG A 60 4.15 -17.36 -4.84
CA ARG A 60 2.78 -17.37 -4.30
C ARG A 60 1.75 -17.24 -5.43
N ALA A 61 1.91 -18.08 -6.46
CA ALA A 61 0.93 -18.21 -7.53
C ALA A 61 -0.43 -18.81 -7.09
N ASP A 62 -0.55 -19.24 -5.84
CA ASP A 62 -1.78 -19.74 -5.21
C ASP A 62 -2.76 -18.60 -4.82
N ILE A 63 -2.28 -17.37 -4.63
CA ILE A 63 -3.09 -16.25 -4.15
C ILE A 63 -3.99 -15.74 -5.26
N GLU A 64 -5.30 -15.63 -5.00
CA GLU A 64 -6.26 -15.04 -5.93
C GLU A 64 -5.96 -13.55 -6.16
N VAL A 65 -5.94 -13.13 -7.45
CA VAL A 65 -5.82 -11.74 -7.86
C VAL A 65 -7.03 -11.36 -8.69
N ALA A 66 -7.76 -10.33 -8.28
CA ALA A 66 -8.98 -9.90 -8.93
C ALA A 66 -8.89 -8.45 -9.41
N LEU A 67 -9.28 -8.21 -10.66
CA LEU A 67 -9.40 -6.86 -11.20
C LEU A 67 -10.63 -6.18 -10.59
N GLY A 68 -10.43 -4.99 -10.02
CA GLY A 68 -11.48 -4.16 -9.47
C GLY A 68 -11.78 -2.95 -10.37
N ARG A 69 -11.89 -1.78 -9.75
CA ARG A 69 -12.24 -0.55 -10.48
C ARG A 69 -11.10 -0.08 -11.37
N GLU A 70 -11.45 0.23 -12.61
CA GLU A 70 -10.50 0.69 -13.63
C GLU A 70 -10.43 2.23 -13.70
N VAL A 71 -11.38 2.94 -13.08
CA VAL A 71 -11.43 4.40 -13.05
C VAL A 71 -11.98 4.89 -11.71
N PRO A 72 -11.62 6.12 -11.27
CA PRO A 72 -12.19 6.78 -10.09
C PRO A 72 -13.71 6.92 -10.17
N LEU A 73 -14.37 7.23 -9.05
CA LEU A 73 -15.85 7.34 -8.98
C LEU A 73 -16.37 8.47 -9.87
N VAL A 74 -15.70 9.61 -9.88
CA VAL A 74 -16.22 10.83 -10.52
C VAL A 74 -15.21 11.47 -11.46
N ARG A 75 -13.93 11.49 -11.06
CA ARG A 75 -12.84 12.18 -11.80
C ARG A 75 -12.28 11.34 -12.92
N PRO A 76 -11.67 11.97 -13.95
CA PRO A 76 -10.85 11.21 -14.91
C PRO A 76 -9.71 10.52 -14.19
N LEU A 77 -9.27 9.38 -14.72
CA LEU A 77 -8.10 8.69 -14.22
C LEU A 77 -6.84 9.53 -14.51
N GLU A 78 -6.05 9.75 -13.46
CA GLU A 78 -4.67 10.20 -13.53
C GLU A 78 -3.76 9.08 -13.10
N THR A 79 -2.56 8.98 -13.69
CA THR A 79 -1.53 8.00 -13.34
C THR A 79 -0.19 8.70 -13.19
N THR A 80 0.79 8.08 -12.53
CA THR A 80 2.08 8.71 -12.22
C THR A 80 3.28 7.92 -12.76
N PRO A 81 3.45 7.87 -14.10
CA PRO A 81 4.58 7.18 -14.71
C PRO A 81 5.94 7.84 -14.41
N GLU A 82 5.96 9.10 -14.02
CA GLU A 82 7.17 9.81 -13.58
C GLU A 82 7.71 9.26 -12.26
N THR A 83 6.82 8.73 -11.39
CA THR A 83 7.17 8.18 -10.06
C THR A 83 7.44 6.69 -10.11
N HIS A 84 6.59 5.93 -10.83
CA HIS A 84 6.62 4.47 -10.85
C HIS A 84 7.11 3.87 -12.18
N GLY A 85 7.44 4.70 -13.16
CA GLY A 85 7.78 4.25 -14.51
C GLY A 85 6.54 3.93 -15.36
N PRO A 86 6.69 3.81 -16.68
CA PRO A 86 5.56 3.65 -17.61
C PRO A 86 4.79 2.33 -17.43
N ARG A 87 5.37 1.35 -16.75
CA ARG A 87 4.74 0.08 -16.42
C ARG A 87 4.50 -0.11 -14.92
N GLY A 88 4.76 0.91 -14.09
CA GLY A 88 4.51 0.88 -12.66
C GLY A 88 5.58 0.15 -11.82
N ILE A 89 6.60 -0.45 -12.43
CA ILE A 89 7.64 -1.21 -11.72
C ILE A 89 9.06 -0.70 -12.01
N GLY A 90 9.17 0.60 -12.27
CA GLY A 90 10.45 1.28 -12.52
C GLY A 90 11.21 0.70 -13.70
N HIS A 91 12.51 0.45 -13.50
CA HIS A 91 13.37 -0.19 -14.50
C HIS A 91 13.21 -1.73 -14.54
N ALA A 92 12.49 -2.31 -13.58
CA ALA A 92 12.33 -3.75 -13.50
C ALA A 92 11.54 -4.32 -14.68
N VAL A 93 11.92 -5.54 -15.08
CA VAL A 93 11.25 -6.32 -16.12
C VAL A 93 10.95 -7.70 -15.55
N LEU A 94 9.67 -8.03 -15.43
CA LEU A 94 9.22 -9.36 -15.05
C LEU A 94 8.69 -10.12 -16.27
N PRO A 95 8.80 -11.46 -16.28
CA PRO A 95 8.08 -12.29 -17.24
C PRO A 95 6.58 -12.00 -17.20
N ALA A 96 5.90 -12.19 -18.33
CA ALA A 96 4.46 -12.18 -18.34
C ALA A 96 3.93 -13.26 -17.36
N PRO A 97 2.92 -12.93 -16.53
CA PRO A 97 2.38 -13.89 -15.58
C PRO A 97 1.82 -15.13 -16.30
N SER A 98 2.04 -16.28 -15.69
CA SER A 98 1.65 -17.58 -16.27
C SER A 98 0.18 -17.93 -16.01
N ARG A 99 -0.45 -17.27 -15.03
CA ARG A 99 -1.84 -17.50 -14.63
C ARG A 99 -2.76 -16.33 -14.98
N ALA A 100 -4.04 -16.63 -15.08
CA ALA A 100 -5.09 -15.64 -15.32
C ALA A 100 -5.53 -14.96 -14.01
N LEU A 101 -6.13 -13.79 -14.16
CA LEU A 101 -6.90 -13.11 -13.10
C LEU A 101 -8.11 -13.95 -12.70
N SER A 102 -8.60 -13.71 -11.50
CA SER A 102 -9.91 -14.20 -11.06
C SER A 102 -11.02 -13.74 -12.02
N GLU A 103 -12.03 -14.60 -12.21
CA GLU A 103 -13.26 -14.20 -12.93
C GLU A 103 -14.15 -13.29 -12.06
N ARG A 104 -13.92 -13.26 -10.74
CA ARG A 104 -14.64 -12.37 -9.82
C ARG A 104 -14.10 -10.95 -9.95
N HIS A 105 -14.97 -9.96 -9.87
CA HIS A 105 -14.55 -8.55 -9.75
C HIS A 105 -13.99 -8.30 -8.34
N GLY A 106 -12.93 -7.47 -8.20
CA GLY A 106 -12.27 -7.21 -6.92
C GLY A 106 -13.22 -6.75 -5.80
N VAL A 107 -14.22 -5.94 -6.13
CA VAL A 107 -15.26 -5.51 -5.18
C VAL A 107 -16.09 -6.71 -4.69
N ASP A 108 -16.38 -7.67 -5.56
CA ASP A 108 -17.14 -8.87 -5.18
C ASP A 108 -16.29 -9.77 -4.28
N VAL A 109 -14.99 -9.91 -4.59
CA VAL A 109 -14.05 -10.64 -3.73
C VAL A 109 -14.06 -10.07 -2.31
N LEU A 110 -13.93 -8.74 -2.15
CA LEU A 110 -13.95 -8.12 -0.82
C LEU A 110 -15.26 -8.41 -0.06
N VAL A 111 -16.41 -8.18 -0.71
CA VAL A 111 -17.71 -8.36 -0.07
C VAL A 111 -17.98 -9.83 0.28
N GLU A 112 -17.67 -10.75 -0.63
CA GLU A 112 -17.89 -12.18 -0.42
C GLU A 112 -16.97 -12.76 0.67
N GLU A 113 -15.67 -12.38 0.68
CA GLU A 113 -14.75 -12.84 1.72
C GLU A 113 -15.12 -12.28 3.10
N ALA A 114 -15.52 -11.00 3.19
CA ALA A 114 -15.98 -10.42 4.44
C ALA A 114 -17.25 -11.11 4.98
N ARG A 115 -18.19 -11.46 4.10
CA ARG A 115 -19.39 -12.22 4.48
C ARG A 115 -19.11 -13.66 4.86
N ARG A 116 -18.14 -14.29 4.19
CA ARG A 116 -17.75 -15.69 4.46
C ARG A 116 -16.98 -15.85 5.78
N ARG A 117 -16.23 -14.82 6.19
CA ARG A 117 -15.34 -14.80 7.35
C ARG A 117 -15.58 -13.53 8.20
N PRO A 118 -16.79 -13.36 8.75
CA PRO A 118 -17.12 -12.12 9.48
C PRO A 118 -16.22 -11.95 10.70
N GLY A 119 -15.58 -10.78 10.80
CA GLY A 119 -14.66 -10.45 11.89
C GLY A 119 -13.27 -11.09 11.77
N GLU A 120 -12.92 -11.72 10.64
CA GLU A 120 -11.61 -12.37 10.48
C GLU A 120 -10.68 -11.62 9.50
N ILE A 121 -11.21 -10.88 8.53
CA ILE A 121 -10.44 -10.22 7.48
C ILE A 121 -9.79 -8.94 7.99
N ASP A 122 -8.48 -8.85 7.88
CA ASP A 122 -7.73 -7.58 7.94
C ASP A 122 -7.62 -7.02 6.53
N TYR A 123 -8.37 -5.99 6.26
CA TYR A 123 -8.36 -5.32 4.98
C TYR A 123 -7.29 -4.23 4.96
N VAL A 124 -6.39 -4.26 3.98
CA VAL A 124 -5.31 -3.29 3.84
C VAL A 124 -5.39 -2.65 2.45
N THR A 125 -5.66 -1.35 2.41
CA THR A 125 -5.69 -0.58 1.16
C THR A 125 -4.36 0.18 1.01
N LEU A 126 -3.69 -0.02 -0.11
CA LEU A 126 -2.43 0.62 -0.46
C LEU A 126 -2.61 1.65 -1.58
N GLY A 127 -3.65 1.49 -2.41
CA GLY A 127 -4.05 2.40 -3.47
C GLY A 127 -5.28 3.25 -3.16
N PRO A 128 -5.83 3.95 -4.19
CA PRO A 128 -7.04 4.74 -4.09
C PRO A 128 -8.25 3.92 -3.59
N LEU A 129 -9.11 4.52 -2.78
CA LEU A 129 -10.18 3.82 -2.06
C LEU A 129 -11.40 3.46 -2.91
N THR A 130 -11.27 3.46 -4.23
CA THR A 130 -12.39 3.27 -5.18
C THR A 130 -13.09 1.92 -5.01
N ASN A 131 -12.31 0.82 -4.85
CA ASN A 131 -12.88 -0.51 -4.62
C ASN A 131 -13.67 -0.55 -3.32
N LEU A 132 -13.13 -0.02 -2.23
CA LEU A 132 -13.78 0.02 -0.93
C LEU A 132 -15.07 0.86 -0.97
N ALA A 133 -15.05 2.02 -1.61
CA ALA A 133 -16.23 2.87 -1.74
C ALA A 133 -17.38 2.17 -2.49
N VAL A 134 -17.07 1.42 -3.55
CA VAL A 134 -18.07 0.62 -4.27
C VAL A 134 -18.53 -0.57 -3.43
N ALA A 135 -17.64 -1.22 -2.70
CA ALA A 135 -17.98 -2.32 -1.79
C ALA A 135 -18.96 -1.86 -0.70
N LEU A 136 -18.74 -0.69 -0.10
CA LEU A 136 -19.66 -0.08 0.88
C LEU A 136 -21.05 0.23 0.32
N LYS A 137 -21.18 0.49 -0.99
CA LYS A 137 -22.48 0.65 -1.64
C LYS A 137 -23.20 -0.68 -1.85
N ARG A 138 -22.45 -1.79 -2.03
CA ARG A 138 -23.02 -3.14 -2.17
C ARG A 138 -23.31 -3.79 -0.83
N GLU A 139 -22.47 -3.51 0.17
CA GLU A 139 -22.54 -4.03 1.54
C GLU A 139 -22.32 -2.88 2.54
N PRO A 140 -23.37 -2.14 2.89
CA PRO A 140 -23.26 -1.03 3.85
C PRO A 140 -22.78 -1.48 5.25
N ASN A 141 -22.96 -2.75 5.60
CA ASN A 141 -22.50 -3.31 6.86
C ASN A 141 -21.03 -3.80 6.82
N LEU A 142 -20.33 -3.60 5.71
CA LEU A 142 -18.95 -4.04 5.53
C LEU A 142 -18.00 -3.64 6.67
N PRO A 143 -18.09 -2.42 7.27
CA PRO A 143 -17.26 -2.05 8.41
C PRO A 143 -17.38 -2.98 9.62
N ALA A 144 -18.55 -3.57 9.86
CA ALA A 144 -18.79 -4.53 10.93
C ALA A 144 -18.42 -5.98 10.55
N LEU A 145 -18.27 -6.27 9.25
CA LEU A 145 -17.93 -7.59 8.76
C LEU A 145 -16.43 -7.85 8.71
N ILE A 146 -15.59 -6.82 8.57
CA ILE A 146 -14.13 -6.97 8.59
C ILE A 146 -13.59 -6.83 10.01
N ARG A 147 -12.47 -7.47 10.30
CA ARG A 147 -11.79 -7.36 11.60
C ARG A 147 -11.13 -6.00 11.79
N SER A 148 -10.45 -5.53 10.77
CA SER A 148 -9.77 -4.24 10.77
C SER A 148 -9.63 -3.68 9.36
N TRP A 149 -9.47 -2.37 9.27
CA TRP A 149 -9.04 -1.71 8.05
C TRP A 149 -7.80 -0.86 8.35
N THR A 150 -6.74 -1.08 7.57
CA THR A 150 -5.55 -0.23 7.55
C THR A 150 -5.43 0.39 6.17
N LEU A 151 -5.19 1.69 6.10
CA LEU A 151 -4.98 2.37 4.83
C LEU A 151 -3.60 3.04 4.79
N MET A 152 -2.89 2.87 3.68
CA MET A 152 -1.85 3.81 3.28
C MET A 152 -2.52 4.96 2.54
N GLY A 153 -2.35 6.17 3.04
CA GLY A 153 -2.86 7.35 2.37
C GLY A 153 -3.08 8.54 3.30
N GLY A 154 -3.19 9.68 2.67
CA GLY A 154 -3.39 10.96 3.31
C GLY A 154 -2.13 11.60 3.87
N SER A 155 -2.27 12.89 4.12
CA SER A 155 -1.29 13.74 4.77
C SER A 155 -2.01 14.55 5.85
N TYR A 156 -1.74 14.26 7.11
CA TYR A 156 -2.54 14.79 8.22
C TYR A 156 -1.92 16.03 8.85
N ARG A 157 -0.59 16.15 8.81
CA ARG A 157 0.22 17.33 9.19
C ARG A 157 1.37 17.57 8.23
N ALA A 158 1.85 16.52 7.57
CA ALA A 158 2.90 16.63 6.58
C ALA A 158 2.39 17.40 5.34
N PRO A 159 3.27 17.96 4.52
CA PRO A 159 2.89 18.36 3.17
C PRO A 159 2.39 17.18 2.34
N GLY A 160 1.67 17.45 1.25
CA GLY A 160 1.33 16.43 0.27
C GLY A 160 2.53 16.04 -0.61
N ASN A 161 2.41 14.92 -1.32
CA ASN A 161 3.43 14.44 -2.26
C ASN A 161 3.04 14.63 -3.74
N THR A 162 1.78 14.92 -4.03
CA THR A 162 1.30 15.19 -5.40
C THR A 162 0.77 16.61 -5.57
N ALA A 163 0.18 17.17 -4.54
CA ALA A 163 -0.17 18.57 -4.44
C ALA A 163 0.30 19.09 -3.08
N PRO A 164 0.39 20.42 -2.83
CA PRO A 164 0.96 20.94 -1.59
C PRO A 164 0.33 20.40 -0.29
N THR A 165 -0.91 19.95 -0.33
CA THR A 165 -1.66 19.46 0.84
C THR A 165 -2.24 18.07 0.66
N THR A 166 -1.99 17.40 -0.49
CA THR A 166 -2.71 16.18 -0.86
C THR A 166 -1.75 15.04 -1.17
N GLU A 167 -2.00 13.90 -0.58
CA GLU A 167 -1.34 12.63 -0.86
C GLU A 167 -2.00 11.95 -2.08
N TRP A 168 -1.20 11.15 -2.81
CA TRP A 168 -1.55 10.57 -4.11
C TRP A 168 -2.84 9.74 -4.10
N ASN A 169 -3.01 8.80 -3.18
CA ASN A 169 -4.20 7.93 -3.13
C ASN A 169 -5.48 8.74 -2.90
N MET A 170 -5.39 9.77 -2.04
CA MET A 170 -6.51 10.69 -1.79
C MET A 170 -6.75 11.63 -2.97
N HIS A 171 -5.71 11.98 -3.74
CA HIS A 171 -5.82 12.81 -4.94
C HIS A 171 -6.54 12.09 -6.08
N VAL A 172 -6.21 10.83 -6.33
CA VAL A 172 -6.77 10.03 -7.44
C VAL A 172 -8.28 9.87 -7.32
N ASP A 173 -8.79 9.56 -6.12
CA ASP A 173 -10.25 9.41 -5.92
C ASP A 173 -10.69 9.99 -4.57
N PRO A 174 -10.74 11.32 -4.43
CA PRO A 174 -11.16 11.96 -3.19
C PRO A 174 -12.63 11.69 -2.85
N GLU A 175 -13.49 11.47 -3.84
CA GLU A 175 -14.88 11.11 -3.62
C GLU A 175 -15.00 9.71 -2.99
N ALA A 176 -14.18 8.75 -3.40
CA ALA A 176 -14.12 7.44 -2.76
C ALA A 176 -13.61 7.54 -1.32
N ALA A 177 -12.55 8.31 -1.08
CA ALA A 177 -12.03 8.55 0.25
C ALA A 177 -13.09 9.16 1.17
N LYS A 178 -13.85 10.16 0.69
CA LYS A 178 -14.96 10.78 1.41
C LYS A 178 -16.05 9.77 1.77
N VAL A 179 -16.44 8.91 0.84
CA VAL A 179 -17.43 7.84 1.08
C VAL A 179 -16.95 6.90 2.18
N CYS A 180 -15.69 6.46 2.12
CA CYS A 180 -15.12 5.54 3.08
C CYS A 180 -15.02 6.15 4.48
N PHE A 181 -14.49 7.36 4.60
CA PHE A 181 -14.32 8.02 5.91
C PHE A 181 -15.67 8.32 6.56
N SER A 182 -16.69 8.72 5.77
CA SER A 182 -18.05 8.94 6.27
C SER A 182 -18.73 7.65 6.73
N ALA A 183 -18.50 6.53 6.03
CA ALA A 183 -19.02 5.22 6.43
C ALA A 183 -18.45 4.79 7.80
N TRP A 184 -17.15 4.97 8.02
CA TRP A 184 -16.53 4.65 9.30
C TRP A 184 -16.88 5.62 10.42
N GLU A 185 -17.14 6.90 10.14
CA GLU A 185 -17.70 7.81 11.13
C GLU A 185 -19.03 7.29 11.66
N THR A 186 -19.87 6.80 10.76
CA THR A 186 -21.18 6.20 11.12
C THR A 186 -20.98 4.90 11.91
N ALA A 187 -20.16 3.98 11.41
CA ALA A 187 -19.92 2.69 12.02
C ALA A 187 -19.22 2.78 13.41
N ALA A 188 -18.33 3.75 13.58
CA ALA A 188 -17.67 4.01 14.86
C ALA A 188 -18.68 4.45 15.96
N ALA A 189 -19.81 5.05 15.58
CA ALA A 189 -20.88 5.34 16.51
C ALA A 189 -21.53 4.08 17.07
N ASP A 190 -21.51 2.99 16.32
CA ASP A 190 -22.02 1.66 16.69
C ASP A 190 -20.96 0.75 17.30
N GLY A 191 -19.77 1.29 17.61
CA GLY A 191 -18.68 0.56 18.28
C GLY A 191 -17.74 -0.21 17.36
N VAL A 192 -17.84 -0.04 16.04
CA VAL A 192 -16.88 -0.61 15.10
C VAL A 192 -15.49 0.04 15.27
N ALA A 193 -14.43 -0.74 15.20
CA ALA A 193 -13.06 -0.26 15.31
C ALA A 193 -12.74 0.76 14.21
N ARG A 194 -12.07 1.85 14.61
CA ARG A 194 -11.61 2.84 13.65
C ARG A 194 -10.47 2.28 12.78
N PRO A 195 -10.42 2.65 11.49
CA PRO A 195 -9.30 2.32 10.63
C PRO A 195 -7.98 2.90 11.14
N LEU A 196 -6.90 2.16 10.90
CA LEU A 196 -5.54 2.63 11.09
C LEU A 196 -5.11 3.40 9.83
N ALA A 197 -4.90 4.69 9.96
CA ALA A 197 -4.47 5.55 8.87
C ALA A 197 -2.96 5.80 8.93
N ILE A 198 -2.25 5.33 7.91
CA ILE A 198 -0.80 5.43 7.74
C ILE A 198 -0.52 6.45 6.64
N GLY A 199 -0.35 7.71 7.04
CA GLY A 199 -0.11 8.83 6.12
C GLY A 199 1.37 9.15 5.91
N LEU A 200 1.62 10.15 5.06
CA LEU A 200 2.97 10.67 4.78
C LEU A 200 3.72 11.09 6.04
N ASP A 201 2.99 11.52 7.09
CA ASP A 201 3.50 11.90 8.40
C ASP A 201 4.47 10.89 9.02
N VAL A 202 4.28 9.61 8.70
CA VAL A 202 5.10 8.50 9.22
C VAL A 202 5.83 7.74 8.11
N THR A 203 5.25 7.60 6.92
CA THR A 203 5.83 6.80 5.84
C THR A 203 7.06 7.47 5.20
N GLU A 204 7.14 8.80 5.15
CA GLU A 204 8.32 9.53 4.67
C GLU A 204 9.53 9.45 5.61
N ARG A 205 9.37 8.81 6.77
CA ARG A 205 10.49 8.46 7.66
C ARG A 205 11.12 7.12 7.30
N ALA A 206 10.38 6.24 6.62
CA ALA A 206 10.86 4.94 6.17
C ALA A 206 11.66 5.08 4.86
N LYS A 207 12.90 5.57 4.98
CA LYS A 207 13.83 5.82 3.88
C LYS A 207 14.69 4.59 3.61
N LEU A 208 14.34 3.82 2.60
CA LEU A 208 15.15 2.72 2.13
C LEU A 208 16.28 3.25 1.26
N THR A 209 17.53 2.90 1.60
CA THR A 209 18.75 3.43 0.98
C THR A 209 19.55 2.30 0.29
N PRO A 210 20.61 2.62 -0.50
CA PRO A 210 21.49 1.62 -1.09
C PRO A 210 22.12 0.66 -0.06
N GLU A 211 22.36 1.13 1.18
CA GLU A 211 22.88 0.28 2.25
C GLU A 211 21.88 -0.81 2.66
N HIS A 212 20.58 -0.49 2.71
CA HIS A 212 19.52 -1.47 2.96
C HIS A 212 19.44 -2.49 1.83
N MET A 213 19.61 -2.05 0.57
CA MET A 213 19.66 -2.94 -0.59
C MET A 213 20.84 -3.90 -0.52
N THR A 214 22.03 -3.40 -0.15
CA THR A 214 23.23 -4.21 0.06
C THR A 214 23.00 -5.24 1.17
N ALA A 215 22.37 -4.83 2.27
CA ALA A 215 22.03 -5.73 3.37
C ALA A 215 21.02 -6.81 2.94
N LEU A 216 19.99 -6.44 2.16
CA LEU A 216 19.00 -7.37 1.61
C LEU A 216 19.64 -8.40 0.68
N ALA A 217 20.50 -7.96 -0.25
CA ALA A 217 21.23 -8.85 -1.16
C ALA A 217 22.12 -9.84 -0.39
N ARG A 218 22.84 -9.35 0.63
CA ARG A 218 23.65 -10.19 1.52
C ARG A 218 22.79 -11.21 2.27
N ARG A 219 21.63 -10.78 2.80
CA ARG A 219 20.70 -11.67 3.51
C ARG A 219 20.12 -12.74 2.57
N ALA A 220 19.96 -12.43 1.29
CA ALA A 220 19.55 -13.36 0.25
C ALA A 220 20.66 -14.34 -0.18
N GLY A 221 21.89 -14.17 0.26
CA GLY A 221 23.05 -14.94 -0.24
C GLY A 221 23.38 -14.61 -1.70
N SER A 222 22.88 -13.48 -2.22
CA SER A 222 23.23 -12.98 -3.55
C SER A 222 24.61 -12.35 -3.48
N GLU A 223 25.42 -12.57 -4.53
CA GLU A 223 26.73 -11.92 -4.63
C GLU A 223 26.58 -10.41 -4.54
N ALA A 224 27.55 -9.76 -3.89
CA ALA A 224 27.51 -8.34 -3.65
C ALA A 224 27.20 -7.61 -4.95
N LEU A 225 26.18 -6.75 -4.89
CA LEU A 225 25.96 -5.73 -5.87
C LEU A 225 27.27 -4.94 -5.95
N ALA A 226 28.02 -5.13 -7.02
CA ALA A 226 29.29 -4.42 -7.21
C ALA A 226 28.95 -2.93 -7.23
N ASP A 227 29.63 -2.17 -6.39
CA ASP A 227 29.60 -0.71 -6.24
C ASP A 227 28.32 0.01 -6.66
N ALA A 228 27.80 0.81 -5.74
CA ALA A 228 26.52 1.51 -5.77
C ALA A 228 26.27 2.45 -6.99
N ASP A 229 27.11 2.41 -8.01
CA ASP A 229 27.01 3.21 -9.23
C ASP A 229 26.40 2.40 -10.38
N GLU A 230 25.25 2.85 -10.85
CA GLU A 230 24.57 2.59 -12.14
C GLU A 230 24.16 1.16 -12.52
N ALA A 231 24.70 0.09 -11.92
CA ALA A 231 24.50 -1.29 -12.38
C ALA A 231 23.87 -2.22 -11.34
N LEU A 232 23.24 -1.71 -10.30
CA LEU A 232 22.76 -2.49 -9.15
C LEU A 232 21.81 -3.65 -9.53
N GLY A 233 20.97 -3.50 -10.53
CA GLY A 233 20.00 -4.51 -10.90
C GLY A 233 20.50 -5.58 -11.88
N SER A 234 21.34 -5.22 -12.82
CA SER A 234 21.71 -6.11 -13.96
C SER A 234 22.65 -7.28 -13.56
N VAL A 235 23.28 -7.24 -12.38
CA VAL A 235 24.30 -8.20 -11.93
C VAL A 235 23.79 -9.21 -10.90
N ALA A 236 22.66 -8.95 -10.22
CA ALA A 236 22.13 -9.86 -9.22
C ALA A 236 21.64 -11.16 -9.87
N SER A 237 22.16 -12.30 -9.45
CA SER A 237 21.71 -13.62 -9.93
C SER A 237 20.35 -14.01 -9.36
N ASN A 238 20.07 -13.59 -8.11
CA ASN A 238 18.79 -13.85 -7.47
C ASN A 238 17.66 -13.00 -8.08
N PRO A 239 16.56 -13.61 -8.56
CA PRO A 239 15.53 -12.88 -9.28
C PRO A 239 14.76 -11.85 -8.42
N VAL A 240 14.56 -12.13 -7.13
CA VAL A 240 13.90 -11.20 -6.21
C VAL A 240 14.79 -10.00 -5.93
N VAL A 241 16.07 -10.23 -5.65
CA VAL A 241 17.06 -9.15 -5.42
C VAL A 241 17.16 -8.26 -6.65
N ARG A 242 17.24 -8.85 -7.86
CA ARG A 242 17.28 -8.11 -9.12
C ARG A 242 16.06 -7.24 -9.30
N PHE A 243 14.87 -7.82 -9.11
CA PHE A 243 13.61 -7.08 -9.24
C PHE A 243 13.56 -5.87 -8.28
N VAL A 244 13.85 -6.11 -6.99
CA VAL A 244 13.82 -5.06 -5.97
C VAL A 244 14.84 -3.96 -6.27
N ALA A 245 16.06 -4.32 -6.71
CA ALA A 245 17.10 -3.36 -7.06
C ALA A 245 16.72 -2.52 -8.29
N ASP A 246 16.21 -3.13 -9.36
CA ASP A 246 15.82 -2.41 -10.57
C ASP A 246 14.60 -1.49 -10.34
N ALA A 247 13.62 -1.96 -9.58
CA ALA A 247 12.46 -1.15 -9.24
C ALA A 247 12.84 0.04 -8.35
N LEU A 248 13.60 -0.21 -7.27
CA LEU A 248 14.02 0.83 -6.33
C LEU A 248 14.97 1.85 -6.95
N ARG A 249 15.84 1.46 -7.89
CA ARG A 249 16.71 2.41 -8.57
C ARG A 249 15.92 3.54 -9.22
N PHE A 250 14.86 3.20 -9.96
CA PHE A 250 13.98 4.21 -10.58
C PHE A 250 13.37 5.15 -9.52
N TYR A 251 12.93 4.58 -8.41
CA TYR A 251 12.30 5.33 -7.33
C TYR A 251 13.31 6.22 -6.59
N MET A 252 14.55 5.74 -6.39
CA MET A 252 15.64 6.53 -5.81
C MET A 252 16.08 7.69 -6.74
N GLU A 253 16.09 7.46 -8.07
CA GLU A 253 16.33 8.50 -9.06
C GLU A 253 15.26 9.60 -9.00
N PHE A 254 13.98 9.22 -8.83
CA PHE A 254 12.88 10.15 -8.63
C PHE A 254 13.09 10.99 -7.36
N HIS A 255 13.30 10.36 -6.20
CA HIS A 255 13.50 11.07 -4.93
C HIS A 255 14.78 11.91 -4.91
N SER A 256 15.83 11.47 -5.60
CA SER A 256 17.02 12.27 -5.77
C SER A 256 16.74 13.58 -6.50
N ARG A 257 15.86 13.53 -7.50
CA ARG A 257 15.49 14.70 -8.31
C ARG A 257 14.53 15.65 -7.59
N TYR A 258 13.53 15.11 -6.88
CA TYR A 258 12.42 15.90 -6.34
C TYR A 258 12.54 16.16 -4.83
N ASP A 259 13.14 15.26 -4.07
CA ASP A 259 13.24 15.32 -2.60
C ASP A 259 14.66 15.54 -2.10
N GLY A 260 15.65 15.56 -3.02
CA GLY A 260 17.04 15.92 -2.70
C GLY A 260 17.81 14.83 -1.93
N PHE A 261 17.37 13.55 -1.95
CA PHE A 261 18.12 12.43 -1.38
C PHE A 261 18.05 11.19 -2.30
N TYR A 262 19.14 10.41 -2.35
CA TYR A 262 19.18 9.16 -3.10
C TYR A 262 18.75 8.00 -2.19
N GLY A 263 17.49 7.65 -2.27
CA GLY A 263 16.80 6.63 -1.49
C GLY A 263 15.33 6.58 -1.91
N ALA A 264 14.55 5.73 -1.29
CA ALA A 264 13.12 5.59 -1.57
C ALA A 264 12.30 5.68 -0.29
N PHE A 265 11.24 6.45 -0.28
CA PHE A 265 10.19 6.28 0.73
C PHE A 265 9.42 5.00 0.41
N VAL A 266 9.28 4.12 1.40
CA VAL A 266 8.57 2.84 1.21
C VAL A 266 7.27 2.88 2.00
N HIS A 267 6.26 3.51 1.39
CA HIS A 267 4.98 3.84 2.01
C HIS A 267 4.17 2.58 2.32
N ASP A 268 3.89 1.78 1.33
CA ASP A 268 2.99 0.62 1.41
C ASP A 268 3.53 -0.52 2.25
N PRO A 269 4.83 -0.89 2.14
CA PRO A 269 5.38 -1.92 3.02
C PRO A 269 5.29 -1.54 4.49
N PHE A 270 5.44 -0.24 4.83
CA PHE A 270 5.28 0.24 6.20
C PHE A 270 3.83 0.09 6.68
N ALA A 271 2.85 0.39 5.81
CA ALA A 271 1.43 0.22 6.13
C ALA A 271 1.07 -1.27 6.36
N VAL A 272 1.58 -2.19 5.52
CA VAL A 272 1.41 -3.64 5.73
C VAL A 272 2.06 -4.08 7.04
N ALA A 273 3.27 -3.61 7.34
CA ALA A 273 3.95 -3.92 8.60
C ALA A 273 3.15 -3.43 9.81
N ALA A 274 2.61 -2.20 9.76
CA ALA A 274 1.77 -1.64 10.83
C ALA A 274 0.42 -2.37 10.98
N ALA A 275 -0.14 -2.92 9.89
CA ALA A 275 -1.33 -3.77 9.94
C ALA A 275 -1.06 -5.08 10.68
N LEU A 276 0.14 -5.67 10.49
CA LEU A 276 0.57 -6.91 11.15
C LEU A 276 1.03 -6.67 12.59
N ASP A 277 1.70 -5.55 12.85
CA ASP A 277 2.18 -5.16 14.18
C ASP A 277 1.90 -3.68 14.47
N ARG A 278 0.78 -3.42 15.13
CA ARG A 278 0.39 -2.05 15.52
C ARG A 278 1.37 -1.36 16.48
N SER A 279 2.28 -2.10 17.10
CA SER A 279 3.31 -1.52 17.97
C SER A 279 4.37 -0.70 17.22
N LEU A 280 4.43 -0.84 15.89
CA LEU A 280 5.28 0.00 15.02
C LEU A 280 4.85 1.46 14.99
N VAL A 281 3.60 1.76 15.36
CA VAL A 281 3.06 3.13 15.26
C VAL A 281 2.38 3.56 16.56
N ARG A 282 2.46 4.86 16.84
CA ARG A 282 1.62 5.52 17.84
C ARG A 282 0.53 6.30 17.12
N THR A 283 -0.70 6.14 17.55
CA THR A 283 -1.87 6.74 16.91
C THR A 283 -2.60 7.74 17.80
N GLU A 284 -3.33 8.65 17.17
CA GLU A 284 -4.32 9.51 17.81
C GLU A 284 -5.68 9.30 17.13
N ALA A 285 -6.74 9.18 17.95
CA ALA A 285 -8.10 9.11 17.47
C ALA A 285 -8.58 10.50 17.04
N LEU A 286 -8.80 10.70 15.74
CA LEU A 286 -9.09 12.00 15.13
C LEU A 286 -10.30 11.93 14.20
N THR A 287 -10.97 13.07 14.06
CA THR A 287 -11.97 13.29 13.02
C THR A 287 -11.27 13.82 11.79
N VAL A 288 -11.39 13.09 10.69
CA VAL A 288 -10.79 13.45 9.41
C VAL A 288 -11.88 13.50 8.34
N ASP A 289 -11.79 14.50 7.51
CA ASP A 289 -12.68 14.68 6.36
C ASP A 289 -11.86 14.92 5.08
N ILE A 290 -12.49 14.78 3.92
CA ILE A 290 -11.84 14.98 2.62
C ILE A 290 -12.38 16.24 1.97
N GLU A 291 -11.48 17.12 1.55
CA GLU A 291 -11.83 18.31 0.77
C GLU A 291 -12.13 17.95 -0.68
N LEU A 292 -13.32 18.28 -1.15
CA LEU A 292 -13.78 17.94 -2.51
C LEU A 292 -13.93 19.17 -3.45
N ALA A 293 -14.12 20.35 -2.89
CA ALA A 293 -14.54 21.55 -3.65
C ALA A 293 -13.41 22.57 -3.82
N GLY A 294 -12.37 22.53 -3.00
CA GLY A 294 -11.26 23.47 -3.02
C GLY A 294 -10.38 23.27 -4.27
N THR A 295 -10.12 24.34 -5.01
CA THR A 295 -9.26 24.29 -6.22
C THR A 295 -7.79 24.02 -5.93
N LEU A 296 -7.30 24.30 -4.72
CA LEU A 296 -5.92 24.11 -4.29
C LEU A 296 -5.74 22.98 -3.30
N THR A 297 -6.83 22.51 -2.70
CA THR A 297 -6.83 21.58 -1.56
C THR A 297 -7.68 20.34 -1.80
N THR A 298 -8.12 20.13 -3.03
CA THR A 298 -8.88 18.93 -3.41
C THR A 298 -8.12 17.66 -3.02
N GLY A 299 -8.80 16.75 -2.30
CA GLY A 299 -8.20 15.52 -1.79
C GLY A 299 -7.41 15.68 -0.48
N GLU A 300 -7.31 16.91 0.06
CA GLU A 300 -6.70 17.12 1.39
C GLU A 300 -7.46 16.34 2.47
N THR A 301 -6.71 15.64 3.32
CA THR A 301 -7.21 15.00 4.54
C THR A 301 -7.32 16.04 5.65
N VAL A 302 -8.42 16.80 5.65
CA VAL A 302 -8.67 17.85 6.64
C VAL A 302 -8.90 17.21 8.01
N THR A 303 -7.97 17.46 8.92
CA THR A 303 -7.91 16.79 10.22
C THR A 303 -8.25 17.73 11.37
N ASP A 304 -9.26 17.41 12.16
CA ASP A 304 -9.65 18.20 13.31
C ASP A 304 -8.77 17.93 14.55
N TRP A 305 -7.54 18.41 14.51
CA TRP A 305 -6.56 18.31 15.61
C TRP A 305 -7.00 18.97 16.92
N ARG A 306 -7.88 19.95 16.82
CA ARG A 306 -8.34 20.74 17.99
C ARG A 306 -9.70 20.29 18.50
N ARG A 307 -10.33 19.31 17.83
CA ARG A 307 -11.67 18.78 18.16
C ARG A 307 -12.74 19.88 18.23
N VAL A 308 -12.72 20.76 17.22
CA VAL A 308 -13.64 21.89 17.13
C VAL A 308 -14.92 21.57 16.35
N TRP A 309 -14.97 20.45 15.63
CA TRP A 309 -16.14 20.07 14.82
C TRP A 309 -17.26 19.40 15.61
N ASP A 310 -17.05 19.07 16.88
CA ASP A 310 -18.00 18.32 17.72
C ASP A 310 -18.49 17.01 17.04
N ARG A 311 -17.60 16.38 16.24
CA ARG A 311 -17.82 15.10 15.57
C ARG A 311 -16.99 14.00 16.26
N ARG A 312 -17.45 12.76 16.14
CA ARG A 312 -16.70 11.61 16.69
C ARG A 312 -15.49 11.29 15.81
N PRO A 313 -14.36 10.89 16.41
CA PRO A 313 -13.22 10.39 15.66
C PRO A 313 -13.62 9.20 14.76
N ASN A 314 -13.20 9.24 13.50
CA ASN A 314 -13.43 8.19 12.51
C ASN A 314 -12.17 7.43 12.11
N LEU A 315 -10.98 7.96 12.43
CA LEU A 315 -9.70 7.31 12.14
C LEU A 315 -8.80 7.25 13.39
N ASP A 316 -7.95 6.23 13.47
CA ASP A 316 -6.77 6.18 14.32
C ASP A 316 -5.57 6.58 13.44
N VAL A 317 -5.20 7.86 13.45
CA VAL A 317 -4.14 8.42 12.61
C VAL A 317 -2.78 8.14 13.24
N ALA A 318 -1.85 7.54 12.49
CA ALA A 318 -0.48 7.35 12.92
C ALA A 318 0.26 8.70 12.99
N VAL A 319 0.75 9.06 14.17
CA VAL A 319 1.46 10.32 14.44
C VAL A 319 2.93 10.13 14.76
N ALA A 320 3.38 8.90 14.96
CA ALA A 320 4.77 8.49 15.04
C ALA A 320 4.92 7.04 14.59
N GLY A 321 6.07 6.69 14.04
CA GLY A 321 6.38 5.35 13.58
C GLY A 321 7.85 5.01 13.82
N ASP A 322 8.14 3.73 14.08
CA ASP A 322 9.48 3.17 14.23
C ASP A 322 10.00 2.68 12.87
N ALA A 323 10.45 3.65 12.06
CA ALA A 323 10.93 3.39 10.71
C ALA A 323 12.20 2.50 10.68
N ASP A 324 13.10 2.67 11.64
CA ASP A 324 14.36 1.91 11.68
C ASP A 324 14.10 0.43 11.99
N ARG A 325 13.20 0.14 12.93
CA ARG A 325 12.76 -1.22 13.22
C ARG A 325 12.11 -1.84 12.00
N PHE A 326 11.20 -1.12 11.35
CA PHE A 326 10.53 -1.60 10.14
C PHE A 326 11.53 -1.90 9.01
N LEU A 327 12.48 -0.99 8.72
CA LEU A 327 13.48 -1.20 7.67
C LEU A 327 14.37 -2.41 7.95
N THR A 328 14.73 -2.62 9.22
CA THR A 328 15.45 -3.83 9.63
C THR A 328 14.62 -5.09 9.35
N GLU A 329 13.35 -5.10 9.75
CA GLU A 329 12.43 -6.21 9.50
C GLU A 329 12.19 -6.43 8.01
N PHE A 330 12.08 -5.36 7.21
CA PHE A 330 11.92 -5.44 5.77
C PHE A 330 13.11 -6.17 5.11
N VAL A 331 14.32 -5.76 5.44
CA VAL A 331 15.56 -6.39 4.94
C VAL A 331 15.63 -7.88 5.30
N GLU A 332 15.33 -8.22 6.55
CA GLU A 332 15.37 -9.62 7.02
C GLU A 332 14.30 -10.49 6.35
N ARG A 333 13.08 -10.00 6.23
CA ARG A 333 11.94 -10.75 5.67
C ARG A 333 12.08 -10.91 4.16
N VAL A 334 12.23 -9.82 3.42
CA VAL A 334 12.34 -9.87 1.95
C VAL A 334 13.64 -10.53 1.51
N GLY A 335 14.76 -10.27 2.19
CA GLY A 335 16.03 -10.99 1.97
C GLY A 335 15.91 -12.48 2.27
N GLY A 336 15.18 -12.87 3.31
CA GLY A 336 14.89 -14.27 3.63
C GLY A 336 14.00 -14.95 2.59
N LEU A 337 12.98 -14.26 2.09
CA LEU A 337 12.16 -14.73 0.94
C LEU A 337 13.05 -14.95 -0.29
N ALA A 338 13.88 -13.96 -0.63
CA ALA A 338 14.80 -14.04 -1.75
C ALA A 338 15.74 -15.24 -1.65
N ALA A 339 16.30 -15.53 -0.47
CA ALA A 339 17.18 -16.69 -0.24
C ALA A 339 16.52 -18.04 -0.53
N SER A 340 15.20 -18.10 -0.58
CA SER A 340 14.41 -19.30 -0.86
C SER A 340 13.99 -19.45 -2.34
N ARG A 341 14.42 -18.52 -3.22
CA ARG A 341 13.99 -18.44 -4.63
C ARG A 341 15.09 -18.65 -5.67
#